data_a63560cfc94587d7cf0adf1f4b2422be
#
_entry.id   a63560cfc94587d7cf0adf1f4b2422be
#
_cell.length_a   1.000
_cell.length_b   1.000
_cell.length_c   1.000
_cell.angle_alpha   90.00
_cell.angle_beta   90.00
_cell.angle_gamma   90.00
#
_symmetry.space_group_name_H-M   'P 1'
#
loop_
_entity.id
_entity.type
_entity.pdbx_description
1 polymer ?
#
loop_
_entity_poly.entity_id
_entity_poly.type
_entity_poly.pdbx_seq_one_letter_code
_entity_poly.pdbx_strand_id
1 'polypeptide(L)'
;MTRQPRVAVVGAGLAGLTAGLELARRGWRVDLYERSRLLGGKATSFEVDGHEVDCGQHVVLACCTATLELIDELGLRDSLYVQPRFEVTVLSRKRPPARLRASSLPAPLHLMAGFARYPHLTTLDRIRVGRALVAARTDVAPKGDMAAWLRRHHQSARALRAFWDPFLVPALNAPLDRVSAAMGLFVIRTAFLGDRDAARIAYLKVPLARLAEAAAARLDAVHLRQAVVGVHREGDRITGVKLSGGAGAACDACVIAVPPQRLNAMLDDAPALGVTGLDAFEAMPIVDVHLWYDRPVLGCDFAALLDSPVQWVFEKAPGYVCCSLSAADDLVQRPERELVELGRSELASVLPQAARARLLRGAATRDPDATFIPAPGVRRPGPDTALSNLVIAGAWTDTGWPATIESAVRSGRSAALTLFRNAASWPASESTRAGLAREVARAV
;
A
#
# COMPACT_ATOMS: atom_id res chain seq x y z
N MET A 1 -39.49 -0.27 14.64
CA MET A 1 -38.06 -0.64 14.42
C MET A 1 -37.59 0.14 13.22
N THR A 2 -36.63 1.01 13.36
CA THR A 2 -36.02 1.76 12.25
C THR A 2 -35.27 0.76 11.36
N ARG A 3 -35.56 0.75 10.05
CA ARG A 3 -34.84 -0.10 9.09
C ARG A 3 -33.35 0.29 9.08
N GLN A 4 -32.46 -0.68 9.27
CA GLN A 4 -31.02 -0.48 9.10
C GLN A 4 -30.71 -0.05 7.66
N PRO A 5 -29.94 1.04 7.45
CA PRO A 5 -29.50 1.43 6.13
C PRO A 5 -28.65 0.32 5.50
N ARG A 6 -28.90 0.01 4.22
CA ARG A 6 -28.15 -1.00 3.47
C ARG A 6 -27.14 -0.33 2.55
N VAL A 7 -25.88 -0.70 2.66
CA VAL A 7 -24.81 -0.19 1.82
C VAL A 7 -24.24 -1.29 0.94
N ALA A 8 -24.11 -1.00 -0.36
CA ALA A 8 -23.32 -1.81 -1.27
C ALA A 8 -21.87 -1.33 -1.27
N VAL A 9 -20.93 -2.21 -0.92
CA VAL A 9 -19.50 -1.95 -1.03
C VAL A 9 -18.97 -2.70 -2.25
N VAL A 10 -18.40 -1.99 -3.20
CA VAL A 10 -17.92 -2.54 -4.47
C VAL A 10 -16.41 -2.63 -4.45
N GLY A 11 -15.88 -3.86 -4.42
CA GLY A 11 -14.45 -4.17 -4.34
C GLY A 11 -14.00 -4.60 -2.95
N ALA A 12 -13.47 -5.81 -2.85
CA ALA A 12 -12.95 -6.42 -1.62
C ALA A 12 -11.45 -6.17 -1.40
N GLY A 13 -10.90 -5.09 -1.92
CA GLY A 13 -9.60 -4.57 -1.50
C GLY A 13 -9.66 -3.99 -0.08
N LEU A 14 -8.50 -3.73 0.54
CA LEU A 14 -8.45 -3.25 1.92
C LEU A 14 -9.22 -1.93 2.13
N ALA A 15 -9.33 -1.07 1.11
CA ALA A 15 -10.15 0.14 1.20
C ALA A 15 -11.65 -0.18 1.35
N GLY A 16 -12.19 -1.07 0.50
CA GLY A 16 -13.58 -1.48 0.58
C GLY A 16 -13.90 -2.26 1.85
N LEU A 17 -13.04 -3.21 2.22
CA LEU A 17 -13.18 -3.98 3.47
C LEU A 17 -13.18 -3.06 4.69
N THR A 18 -12.25 -2.09 4.75
CA THR A 18 -12.21 -1.12 5.84
C THR A 18 -13.45 -0.23 5.88
N ALA A 19 -13.91 0.25 4.71
CA ALA A 19 -15.15 1.04 4.65
C ALA A 19 -16.37 0.22 5.14
N GLY A 20 -16.46 -1.05 4.71
CA GLY A 20 -17.50 -1.95 5.18
C GLY A 20 -17.47 -2.17 6.69
N LEU A 21 -16.30 -2.44 7.27
CA LEU A 21 -16.13 -2.58 8.72
C LEU A 21 -16.57 -1.33 9.49
N GLU A 22 -16.15 -0.16 9.03
CA GLU A 22 -16.51 1.10 9.68
C GLU A 22 -18.02 1.39 9.62
N LEU A 23 -18.70 1.03 8.52
CA LEU A 23 -20.14 1.18 8.39
C LEU A 23 -20.90 0.14 9.20
N ALA A 24 -20.44 -1.13 9.20
CA ALA A 24 -21.04 -2.19 10.03
C ALA A 24 -21.01 -1.84 11.52
N ARG A 25 -19.90 -1.27 12.03
CA ARG A 25 -19.80 -0.78 13.42
C ARG A 25 -20.81 0.33 13.74
N ARG A 26 -21.22 1.09 12.73
CA ARG A 26 -22.23 2.15 12.86
C ARG A 26 -23.66 1.65 12.62
N GLY A 27 -23.84 0.32 12.64
CA GLY A 27 -25.15 -0.31 12.54
C GLY A 27 -25.73 -0.35 11.12
N TRP A 28 -24.87 -0.18 10.08
CA TRP A 28 -25.31 -0.36 8.69
C TRP A 28 -25.24 -1.83 8.29
N ARG A 29 -26.18 -2.27 7.47
CA ARG A 29 -26.09 -3.57 6.80
C ARG A 29 -25.20 -3.46 5.58
N VAL A 30 -24.12 -4.24 5.54
CA VAL A 30 -23.09 -4.19 4.51
C VAL A 30 -23.15 -5.40 3.61
N ASP A 31 -23.42 -5.17 2.32
CA ASP A 31 -23.31 -6.17 1.26
C ASP A 31 -22.07 -5.84 0.42
N LEU A 32 -21.02 -6.66 0.50
CA LEU A 32 -19.78 -6.47 -0.24
C LEU A 32 -19.78 -7.31 -1.52
N TYR A 33 -19.43 -6.69 -2.65
CA TYR A 33 -19.37 -7.33 -3.97
C TYR A 33 -17.93 -7.33 -4.49
N GLU A 34 -17.43 -8.51 -4.86
CA GLU A 34 -16.11 -8.71 -5.43
C GLU A 34 -16.17 -9.58 -6.70
N ARG A 35 -15.55 -9.11 -7.78
CA ARG A 35 -15.49 -9.83 -9.07
C ARG A 35 -14.60 -11.08 -9.03
N SER A 36 -13.59 -11.07 -8.18
CA SER A 36 -12.64 -12.19 -7.99
C SER A 36 -13.21 -13.25 -7.05
N ARG A 37 -12.57 -14.40 -7.05
CA ARG A 37 -12.73 -15.42 -6.00
C ARG A 37 -11.92 -15.12 -4.74
N LEU A 38 -10.98 -14.18 -4.82
CA LEU A 38 -10.03 -13.85 -3.76
C LEU A 38 -10.39 -12.48 -3.15
N LEU A 39 -10.23 -12.40 -1.84
CA LEU A 39 -10.32 -11.17 -1.06
C LEU A 39 -8.97 -10.45 -0.99
N GLY A 40 -8.99 -9.17 -0.59
CA GLY A 40 -7.77 -8.39 -0.34
C GLY A 40 -7.32 -7.52 -1.50
N GLY A 41 -7.82 -7.78 -2.72
CA GLY A 41 -7.40 -7.03 -3.90
C GLY A 41 -5.91 -7.20 -4.17
N LYS A 42 -5.12 -6.11 -4.05
CA LYS A 42 -3.66 -6.15 -4.19
C LYS A 42 -2.92 -6.69 -2.96
N ALA A 43 -3.60 -6.77 -1.83
CA ALA A 43 -3.11 -7.37 -0.58
C ALA A 43 -3.75 -8.76 -0.39
N THR A 44 -3.62 -9.63 -1.38
CA THR A 44 -4.13 -11.00 -1.37
C THR A 44 -3.00 -12.02 -1.37
N SER A 45 -3.34 -13.26 -1.07
CA SER A 45 -2.45 -14.42 -1.21
C SER A 45 -3.14 -15.48 -2.06
N PHE A 46 -2.37 -16.31 -2.72
CA PHE A 46 -2.88 -17.39 -3.54
C PHE A 46 -1.91 -18.55 -3.60
N GLU A 47 -2.41 -19.70 -4.01
CA GLU A 47 -1.60 -20.91 -4.12
C GLU A 47 -0.86 -20.96 -5.46
N VAL A 48 0.45 -21.24 -5.39
CA VAL A 48 1.31 -21.57 -6.52
C VAL A 48 1.90 -22.95 -6.27
N ASP A 49 1.41 -23.96 -6.97
CA ASP A 49 1.84 -25.38 -6.89
C ASP A 49 1.97 -25.91 -5.43
N GLY A 50 0.96 -25.73 -4.61
CA GLY A 50 0.90 -26.18 -3.23
C GLY A 50 1.57 -25.27 -2.20
N HIS A 51 2.08 -24.11 -2.60
CA HIS A 51 2.63 -23.09 -1.70
C HIS A 51 1.78 -21.83 -1.72
N GLU A 52 1.34 -21.36 -0.55
CA GLU A 52 0.64 -20.10 -0.44
C GLU A 52 1.67 -18.95 -0.51
N VAL A 53 1.49 -18.05 -1.48
CA VAL A 53 2.35 -16.88 -1.72
C VAL A 53 1.52 -15.61 -1.70
N ASP A 54 2.10 -14.52 -1.25
CA ASP A 54 1.47 -13.21 -1.30
C ASP A 54 1.56 -12.61 -2.72
N CYS A 55 0.53 -11.89 -3.13
CA CYS A 55 0.57 -11.06 -4.33
C CYS A 55 1.40 -9.81 -4.04
N GLY A 56 2.70 -9.94 -4.06
CA GLY A 56 3.63 -8.89 -3.66
C GLY A 56 4.08 -8.98 -2.19
N GLN A 57 5.34 -8.63 -1.97
CA GLN A 57 5.88 -8.53 -0.62
C GLN A 57 5.44 -7.23 0.03
N HIS A 58 4.66 -7.32 1.10
CA HIS A 58 4.22 -6.16 1.84
C HIS A 58 4.95 -6.04 3.17
N VAL A 59 5.54 -4.89 3.39
CA VAL A 59 6.03 -4.44 4.69
C VAL A 59 5.25 -3.22 5.14
N VAL A 60 5.12 -3.06 6.43
CA VAL A 60 4.47 -1.91 7.07
C VAL A 60 5.51 -1.21 7.93
N LEU A 61 5.62 0.10 7.85
CA LEU A 61 6.43 0.86 8.79
C LEU A 61 5.60 1.20 10.03
N ALA A 62 6.24 1.36 11.18
CA ALA A 62 5.53 1.69 12.42
C ALA A 62 4.78 3.04 12.37
N CYS A 63 5.12 3.91 11.43
CA CYS A 63 4.34 5.12 11.14
C CYS A 63 3.00 4.87 10.43
N CYS A 64 2.76 3.66 9.90
CA CYS A 64 1.50 3.28 9.24
C CYS A 64 0.44 2.91 10.29
N THR A 65 0.02 3.89 11.07
CA THR A 65 -0.81 3.67 12.28
C THR A 65 -2.19 3.10 11.96
N ALA A 66 -2.84 3.54 10.89
CA ALA A 66 -4.16 3.04 10.53
C ALA A 66 -4.13 1.54 10.14
N THR A 67 -3.06 1.10 9.49
CA THR A 67 -2.85 -0.32 9.16
C THR A 67 -2.61 -1.15 10.41
N LEU A 68 -1.76 -0.67 11.32
CA LEU A 68 -1.47 -1.37 12.57
C LEU A 68 -2.71 -1.49 13.46
N GLU A 69 -3.49 -0.43 13.56
CA GLU A 69 -4.79 -0.42 14.25
C GLU A 69 -5.76 -1.44 13.62
N LEU A 70 -5.86 -1.50 12.29
CA LEU A 70 -6.71 -2.49 11.61
C LEU A 70 -6.27 -3.93 11.90
N ILE A 71 -4.96 -4.20 11.91
CA ILE A 71 -4.41 -5.51 12.27
C ILE A 71 -4.78 -5.89 13.70
N ASP A 72 -4.67 -4.95 14.64
CA ASP A 72 -5.05 -5.14 16.05
C ASP A 72 -6.56 -5.39 16.18
N GLU A 73 -7.37 -4.57 15.53
CA GLU A 73 -8.83 -4.69 15.49
C GLU A 73 -9.31 -6.04 14.96
N LEU A 74 -8.61 -6.59 13.99
CA LEU A 74 -8.93 -7.88 13.38
C LEU A 74 -8.41 -9.08 14.17
N GLY A 75 -7.69 -8.86 15.28
CA GLY A 75 -7.16 -9.91 16.14
C GLY A 75 -5.91 -10.59 15.58
N LEU A 76 -5.16 -9.92 14.69
CA LEU A 76 -3.97 -10.47 14.05
C LEU A 76 -2.65 -9.95 14.66
N ARG A 77 -2.71 -9.30 15.83
CA ARG A 77 -1.54 -8.72 16.51
C ARG A 77 -0.44 -9.73 16.77
N ASP A 78 -0.77 -10.93 17.20
CA ASP A 78 0.20 -11.98 17.51
C ASP A 78 0.91 -12.52 16.28
N SER A 79 0.30 -12.34 15.11
CA SER A 79 0.88 -12.67 13.81
C SER A 79 1.73 -11.55 13.24
N LEU A 80 1.76 -10.37 13.86
CA LEU A 80 2.54 -9.23 13.39
C LEU A 80 3.92 -9.22 14.06
N TYR A 81 4.97 -9.32 13.26
CA TYR A 81 6.31 -8.97 13.69
C TYR A 81 6.55 -7.47 13.57
N VAL A 82 7.12 -6.86 14.57
CA VAL A 82 7.59 -5.46 14.55
C VAL A 82 9.03 -5.44 15.05
N GLN A 83 9.93 -4.87 14.29
CA GLN A 83 11.31 -4.72 14.71
C GLN A 83 11.40 -3.98 16.06
N PRO A 84 12.30 -4.40 16.99
CA PRO A 84 12.54 -3.65 18.24
C PRO A 84 13.16 -2.28 17.99
N ARG A 85 13.87 -2.12 16.88
CA ARG A 85 14.45 -0.87 16.37
C ARG A 85 14.60 -0.95 14.86
N PHE A 86 14.68 0.18 14.19
CA PHE A 86 15.00 0.19 12.76
C PHE A 86 16.40 -0.38 12.51
N GLU A 87 16.46 -1.44 11.73
CA GLU A 87 17.71 -2.05 11.27
C GLU A 87 17.50 -2.66 9.88
N VAL A 88 18.37 -2.33 8.93
CA VAL A 88 18.38 -2.89 7.58
C VAL A 88 19.76 -3.42 7.26
N THR A 89 19.83 -4.69 6.89
CA THR A 89 21.02 -5.28 6.27
C THR A 89 21.07 -4.85 4.80
N VAL A 90 22.22 -4.36 4.38
CA VAL A 90 22.46 -3.89 3.02
C VAL A 90 23.53 -4.78 2.39
N LEU A 91 23.17 -5.42 1.30
CA LEU A 91 24.02 -6.34 0.53
C LEU A 91 24.55 -5.64 -0.72
N SER A 92 25.77 -5.94 -1.11
CA SER A 92 26.41 -5.39 -2.30
C SER A 92 27.47 -6.35 -2.84
N ARG A 93 27.59 -6.44 -4.16
CA ARG A 93 28.67 -7.22 -4.82
C ARG A 93 30.07 -6.65 -4.54
N LYS A 94 30.16 -5.35 -4.24
CA LYS A 94 31.44 -4.63 -4.17
C LYS A 94 31.99 -4.50 -2.75
N ARG A 95 31.17 -4.76 -1.74
CA ARG A 95 31.54 -4.55 -0.33
C ARG A 95 30.89 -5.61 0.56
N PRO A 96 31.51 -5.94 1.70
CA PRO A 96 30.86 -6.80 2.70
C PRO A 96 29.50 -6.26 3.13
N PRO A 97 28.60 -7.13 3.62
CA PRO A 97 27.30 -6.72 4.16
C PRO A 97 27.45 -5.60 5.18
N ALA A 98 26.60 -4.59 5.06
CA ALA A 98 26.56 -3.46 5.99
C ALA A 98 25.23 -3.43 6.73
N ARG A 99 25.19 -2.81 7.91
CA ARG A 99 23.94 -2.61 8.67
C ARG A 99 23.70 -1.13 8.88
N LEU A 100 22.52 -0.69 8.46
CA LEU A 100 22.01 0.64 8.81
C LEU A 100 21.06 0.47 10.00
N ARG A 101 21.48 0.94 11.18
CA ARG A 101 20.79 0.70 12.45
C ARG A 101 20.56 1.99 13.20
N ALA A 102 19.35 2.17 13.73
CA ALA A 102 19.01 3.27 14.62
C ALA A 102 19.60 3.06 16.03
N SER A 103 20.01 4.17 16.65
CA SER A 103 20.41 4.24 18.06
C SER A 103 19.22 4.64 18.95
N SER A 104 19.45 4.72 20.26
CA SER A 104 18.45 5.15 21.25
C SER A 104 18.24 6.68 21.30
N LEU A 105 18.98 7.47 20.52
CA LEU A 105 18.82 8.91 20.47
C LEU A 105 17.46 9.31 19.88
N PRO A 106 16.93 10.49 20.21
CA PRO A 106 15.71 11.00 19.58
C PRO A 106 15.90 11.27 18.09
N ALA A 107 14.80 11.28 17.33
CA ALA A 107 14.84 11.65 15.92
C ALA A 107 15.25 13.13 15.75
N PRO A 108 16.02 13.45 14.72
CA PRO A 108 16.60 12.58 13.69
C PRO A 108 17.98 11.99 14.05
N LEU A 109 18.48 12.23 15.25
CA LEU A 109 19.82 11.85 15.69
C LEU A 109 19.99 10.32 15.81
N HIS A 110 18.89 9.59 15.97
CA HIS A 110 18.90 8.12 16.10
C HIS A 110 19.56 7.40 14.93
N LEU A 111 19.54 7.96 13.72
CA LEU A 111 20.16 7.39 12.52
C LEU A 111 21.64 7.79 12.37
N MET A 112 22.13 8.81 13.09
CA MET A 112 23.45 9.40 12.90
C MET A 112 24.58 8.38 13.05
N ALA A 113 24.54 7.55 14.09
CA ALA A 113 25.61 6.59 14.36
C ALA A 113 25.69 5.49 13.27
N GLY A 114 24.54 4.96 12.84
CA GLY A 114 24.46 3.99 11.74
C GLY A 114 24.93 4.61 10.42
N PHE A 115 24.51 5.83 10.17
CA PHE A 115 24.86 6.57 8.97
C PHE A 115 26.34 6.93 8.90
N ALA A 116 26.95 7.37 10.01
CA ALA A 116 28.39 7.69 10.09
C ALA A 116 29.27 6.48 9.76
N ARG A 117 28.82 5.27 10.09
CA ARG A 117 29.54 4.01 9.84
C ARG A 117 29.13 3.33 8.53
N TYR A 118 28.18 3.90 7.76
CA TYR A 118 27.66 3.27 6.55
C TYR A 118 28.73 3.29 5.43
N PRO A 119 29.29 2.13 5.03
CA PRO A 119 30.49 2.07 4.20
C PRO A 119 30.24 2.40 2.73
N HIS A 120 28.98 2.41 2.30
CA HIS A 120 28.61 2.65 0.89
C HIS A 120 28.61 4.14 0.51
N LEU A 121 28.75 5.05 1.49
CA LEU A 121 28.85 6.49 1.30
C LEU A 121 30.25 7.02 1.64
N THR A 122 30.73 7.99 0.88
CA THR A 122 31.93 8.77 1.25
C THR A 122 31.60 9.76 2.37
N THR A 123 32.62 10.33 3.01
CA THR A 123 32.39 11.37 4.02
C THR A 123 31.63 12.57 3.44
N LEU A 124 31.96 12.97 2.20
CA LEU A 124 31.27 14.06 1.51
C LEU A 124 29.79 13.71 1.21
N ASP A 125 29.53 12.47 0.78
CA ASP A 125 28.14 12.00 0.57
C ASP A 125 27.34 12.06 1.88
N ARG A 126 27.92 11.62 3.00
CA ARG A 126 27.25 11.66 4.32
C ARG A 126 26.90 13.09 4.74
N ILE A 127 27.82 14.04 4.54
CA ILE A 127 27.55 15.46 4.82
C ILE A 127 26.41 15.98 3.93
N ARG A 128 26.46 15.69 2.63
CA ARG A 128 25.42 16.13 1.67
C ARG A 128 24.04 15.51 1.97
N VAL A 129 23.99 14.22 2.27
CA VAL A 129 22.74 13.55 2.67
C VAL A 129 22.22 14.15 3.98
N GLY A 130 23.08 14.37 4.97
CA GLY A 130 22.68 15.04 6.22
C GLY A 130 22.07 16.42 5.99
N ARG A 131 22.69 17.24 5.12
CA ARG A 131 22.15 18.56 4.74
C ARG A 131 20.81 18.44 4.00
N ALA A 132 20.65 17.46 3.11
CA ALA A 132 19.40 17.23 2.41
C ALA A 132 18.30 16.78 3.39
N LEU A 133 18.59 15.94 4.38
CA LEU A 133 17.65 15.56 5.44
C LEU A 133 17.22 16.76 6.30
N VAL A 134 18.13 17.69 6.59
CA VAL A 134 17.77 18.95 7.28
C VAL A 134 16.87 19.80 6.39
N ALA A 135 17.20 19.99 5.10
CA ALA A 135 16.38 20.71 4.15
C ALA A 135 15.00 20.06 3.97
N ALA A 136 14.94 18.73 3.98
CA ALA A 136 13.68 17.98 3.91
C ALA A 136 12.71 18.32 5.05
N ARG A 137 13.17 18.75 6.22
CA ARG A 137 12.30 19.17 7.33
C ARG A 137 11.60 20.49 7.08
N THR A 138 12.24 21.40 6.38
CA THR A 138 11.83 22.82 6.26
C THR A 138 11.21 23.15 4.90
N ASP A 139 11.46 22.37 3.85
CA ASP A 139 10.89 22.60 2.52
C ASP A 139 9.44 22.13 2.46
N VAL A 140 8.50 22.99 2.85
CA VAL A 140 7.07 22.66 2.96
C VAL A 140 6.32 22.62 1.63
N ALA A 141 6.88 23.18 0.55
CA ALA A 141 6.23 23.24 -0.75
C ALA A 141 7.21 22.94 -1.89
N PRO A 142 7.85 21.74 -1.90
CA PRO A 142 8.81 21.38 -2.93
C PRO A 142 8.13 21.26 -4.28
N LYS A 143 8.76 21.83 -5.32
CA LYS A 143 8.27 21.79 -6.72
C LYS A 143 9.03 20.73 -7.52
N GLY A 144 8.35 20.17 -8.52
CA GLY A 144 8.92 19.21 -9.47
C GLY A 144 9.07 17.81 -8.92
N ASP A 145 9.94 17.03 -9.53
CA ASP A 145 10.21 15.65 -9.17
C ASP A 145 11.28 15.53 -8.07
N MET A 146 11.32 14.34 -7.44
CA MET A 146 12.24 14.07 -6.32
C MET A 146 13.70 14.02 -6.77
N ALA A 147 14.00 13.53 -7.97
CA ALA A 147 15.37 13.51 -8.50
C ALA A 147 15.90 14.94 -8.73
N ALA A 148 15.07 15.86 -9.24
CA ALA A 148 15.43 17.27 -9.37
C ALA A 148 15.66 17.92 -8.00
N TRP A 149 14.83 17.59 -7.00
CA TRP A 149 15.05 18.07 -5.63
C TRP A 149 16.39 17.58 -5.08
N LEU A 150 16.70 16.29 -5.21
CA LEU A 150 17.98 15.70 -4.77
C LEU A 150 19.17 16.32 -5.50
N ARG A 151 19.08 16.59 -6.81
CA ARG A 151 20.13 17.29 -7.56
C ARG A 151 20.38 18.70 -7.02
N ARG A 152 19.33 19.48 -6.74
CA ARG A 152 19.46 20.82 -6.12
C ARG A 152 20.16 20.78 -4.76
N HIS A 153 20.01 19.66 -4.03
CA HIS A 153 20.70 19.42 -2.76
C HIS A 153 22.02 18.66 -2.93
N HIS A 154 22.61 18.70 -4.14
CA HIS A 154 23.95 18.20 -4.47
C HIS A 154 24.17 16.72 -4.11
N GLN A 155 23.11 15.89 -4.26
CA GLN A 155 23.24 14.46 -4.04
C GLN A 155 24.03 13.82 -5.19
N SER A 156 25.05 13.02 -4.84
CA SER A 156 25.87 12.31 -5.82
C SER A 156 25.13 11.08 -6.35
N ALA A 157 25.54 10.60 -7.53
CA ALA A 157 25.03 9.33 -8.08
C ALA A 157 25.27 8.13 -7.13
N ARG A 158 26.34 8.19 -6.31
CA ARG A 158 26.59 7.21 -5.26
C ARG A 158 25.54 7.29 -4.16
N ALA A 159 25.25 8.49 -3.66
CA ALA A 159 24.25 8.71 -2.62
C ALA A 159 22.85 8.29 -3.11
N LEU A 160 22.53 8.52 -4.38
CA LEU A 160 21.28 8.04 -4.98
C LEU A 160 21.21 6.51 -4.86
N ARG A 161 22.13 5.78 -5.47
CA ARG A 161 22.10 4.31 -5.52
C ARG A 161 22.28 3.63 -4.16
N ALA A 162 23.06 4.23 -3.24
CA ALA A 162 23.39 3.59 -1.97
C ALA A 162 22.47 3.98 -0.81
N PHE A 163 21.67 5.04 -0.94
CA PHE A 163 20.83 5.53 0.14
C PHE A 163 19.42 5.92 -0.31
N TRP A 164 19.25 6.81 -1.30
CA TRP A 164 17.93 7.32 -1.65
C TRP A 164 17.06 6.29 -2.38
N ASP A 165 17.59 5.67 -3.43
CA ASP A 165 16.86 4.70 -4.25
C ASP A 165 16.40 3.47 -3.45
N PRO A 166 17.28 2.82 -2.62
CA PRO A 166 16.87 1.63 -1.87
C PRO A 166 15.70 1.83 -0.91
N PHE A 167 15.45 3.05 -0.46
CA PHE A 167 14.33 3.35 0.45
C PHE A 167 13.14 4.03 -0.24
N LEU A 168 13.39 4.94 -1.17
CA LEU A 168 12.31 5.72 -1.78
C LEU A 168 11.66 5.00 -2.96
N VAL A 169 12.44 4.30 -3.81
CA VAL A 169 11.86 3.60 -4.96
C VAL A 169 10.90 2.50 -4.52
N PRO A 170 11.22 1.60 -3.57
CA PRO A 170 10.25 0.61 -3.11
C PRO A 170 9.05 1.21 -2.35
N ALA A 171 9.25 2.30 -1.61
CA ALA A 171 8.17 2.95 -0.87
C ALA A 171 7.15 3.68 -1.76
N LEU A 172 7.59 4.14 -2.94
CA LEU A 172 6.80 4.92 -3.89
C LEU A 172 6.50 4.15 -5.18
N ASN A 173 7.13 2.98 -5.32
CA ASN A 173 7.08 2.11 -6.48
C ASN A 173 7.27 2.86 -7.81
N ALA A 174 8.20 3.80 -7.87
CA ALA A 174 8.52 4.54 -9.09
C ALA A 174 9.93 5.13 -9.06
N PRO A 175 10.58 5.33 -10.21
CA PRO A 175 11.82 6.07 -10.32
C PRO A 175 11.67 7.50 -9.79
N LEU A 176 12.70 8.04 -9.16
CA LEU A 176 12.62 9.32 -8.43
C LEU A 176 12.40 10.54 -9.33
N ASP A 177 12.67 10.45 -10.62
CA ASP A 177 12.40 11.47 -11.64
C ASP A 177 10.92 11.50 -12.10
N ARG A 178 10.15 10.44 -11.75
CA ARG A 178 8.70 10.37 -12.01
C ARG A 178 7.87 10.69 -10.76
N VAL A 179 8.48 10.71 -9.58
CA VAL A 179 7.81 10.94 -8.30
C VAL A 179 7.86 12.41 -7.91
N SER A 180 6.75 12.98 -7.43
CA SER A 180 6.74 14.35 -6.92
C SER A 180 7.67 14.51 -5.72
N ALA A 181 8.41 15.62 -5.67
CA ALA A 181 9.26 15.94 -4.53
C ALA A 181 8.44 16.01 -3.22
N ALA A 182 7.20 16.49 -3.28
CA ALA A 182 6.30 16.54 -2.13
C ALA A 182 6.07 15.16 -1.52
N MET A 183 5.79 14.15 -2.35
CA MET A 183 5.56 12.77 -1.88
C MET A 183 6.86 12.11 -1.40
N GLY A 184 7.98 12.32 -2.10
CA GLY A 184 9.30 11.85 -1.64
C GLY A 184 9.66 12.42 -0.27
N LEU A 185 9.48 13.72 -0.06
CA LEU A 185 9.73 14.37 1.22
C LEU A 185 8.72 13.96 2.31
N PHE A 186 7.47 13.68 1.95
CA PHE A 186 6.50 13.12 2.89
C PHE A 186 7.02 11.79 3.46
N VAL A 187 7.49 10.86 2.63
CA VAL A 187 8.04 9.58 3.08
C VAL A 187 9.24 9.79 3.99
N ILE A 188 10.18 10.67 3.62
CA ILE A 188 11.36 10.97 4.43
C ILE A 188 10.97 11.53 5.80
N ARG A 189 10.07 12.50 5.84
CA ARG A 189 9.62 13.13 7.09
C ARG A 189 8.91 12.13 7.99
N THR A 190 7.97 11.39 7.43
CA THR A 190 7.11 10.49 8.19
C THR A 190 7.89 9.30 8.73
N ALA A 191 8.75 8.68 7.90
CA ALA A 191 9.49 7.49 8.31
C ALA A 191 10.76 7.80 9.11
N PHE A 192 11.51 8.84 8.74
CA PHE A 192 12.88 9.01 9.26
C PHE A 192 13.11 10.27 10.11
N LEU A 193 12.29 11.30 10.00
CA LEU A 193 12.53 12.59 10.65
C LEU A 193 11.53 12.94 11.76
N GLY A 194 10.40 12.25 11.83
CA GLY A 194 9.36 12.45 12.84
C GLY A 194 9.69 11.78 14.17
N ASP A 195 9.27 10.55 14.33
CA ASP A 195 9.53 9.73 15.52
C ASP A 195 10.67 8.74 15.25
N ARG A 196 11.47 8.42 16.31
CA ARG A 196 12.61 7.49 16.18
C ARG A 196 12.18 6.06 15.84
N ASP A 197 10.96 5.69 16.24
CA ASP A 197 10.42 4.36 16.05
C ASP A 197 9.60 4.24 14.74
N ALA A 198 9.31 5.38 14.10
CA ALA A 198 8.48 5.47 12.89
C ALA A 198 8.94 4.58 11.73
N ALA A 199 10.26 4.45 11.55
CA ALA A 199 10.87 3.64 10.49
C ALA A 199 10.96 2.14 10.81
N ARG A 200 10.57 1.67 12.01
CA ARG A 200 10.62 0.24 12.34
C ARG A 200 9.79 -0.54 11.33
N ILE A 201 10.41 -1.58 10.77
CA ILE A 201 9.77 -2.44 9.79
C ILE A 201 8.92 -3.47 10.53
N ALA A 202 7.70 -3.67 10.04
CA ALA A 202 6.76 -4.69 10.48
C ALA A 202 6.26 -5.50 9.29
N TYR A 203 5.90 -6.75 9.51
CA TYR A 203 5.28 -7.62 8.51
C TYR A 203 4.45 -8.72 9.19
N LEU A 204 3.42 -9.20 8.50
CA LEU A 204 2.65 -10.36 8.96
C LEU A 204 3.44 -11.64 8.71
N LYS A 205 3.49 -12.52 9.72
CA LYS A 205 4.09 -13.86 9.64
C LYS A 205 3.15 -14.88 8.98
N VAL A 206 1.90 -14.49 8.77
CA VAL A 206 0.87 -15.27 8.08
C VAL A 206 0.62 -14.65 6.70
N PRO A 207 0.04 -15.41 5.76
CA PRO A 207 -0.34 -14.88 4.45
C PRO A 207 -1.23 -13.65 4.57
N LEU A 208 -1.02 -12.68 3.70
CA LEU A 208 -1.67 -11.37 3.73
C LEU A 208 -3.19 -11.46 3.54
N ALA A 209 -3.66 -12.49 2.84
CA ALA A 209 -5.09 -12.79 2.68
C ALA A 209 -5.83 -12.93 4.02
N ARG A 210 -5.15 -13.35 5.10
CA ARG A 210 -5.77 -13.49 6.44
C ARG A 210 -6.33 -12.16 6.96
N LEU A 211 -5.72 -11.04 6.59
CA LEU A 211 -6.22 -9.70 6.94
C LEU A 211 -7.57 -9.42 6.27
N ALA A 212 -7.68 -9.74 4.98
CA ALA A 212 -8.90 -9.55 4.21
C ALA A 212 -10.01 -10.53 4.63
N GLU A 213 -9.66 -11.78 4.90
CA GLU A 213 -10.59 -12.81 5.38
C GLU A 213 -11.17 -12.43 6.76
N ALA A 214 -10.32 -11.99 7.70
CA ALA A 214 -10.77 -11.56 9.02
C ALA A 214 -11.68 -10.33 8.95
N ALA A 215 -11.42 -9.41 8.00
CA ALA A 215 -12.29 -8.27 7.76
C ALA A 215 -13.63 -8.67 7.16
N ALA A 216 -13.62 -9.52 6.13
CA ALA A 216 -14.82 -9.99 5.43
C ALA A 216 -15.75 -10.80 6.36
N ALA A 217 -15.19 -11.59 7.27
CA ALA A 217 -15.96 -12.39 8.25
C ALA A 217 -16.81 -11.54 9.22
N ARG A 218 -16.59 -10.22 9.27
CA ARG A 218 -17.34 -9.28 10.13
C ARG A 218 -18.42 -8.50 9.38
N LEU A 219 -18.61 -8.77 8.08
CA LEU A 219 -19.61 -8.14 7.26
C LEU A 219 -20.87 -9.02 7.15
N ASP A 220 -22.04 -8.41 6.87
CA ASP A 220 -23.30 -9.13 6.79
C ASP A 220 -23.39 -10.09 5.61
N ALA A 221 -22.87 -9.67 4.45
CA ALA A 221 -22.81 -10.50 3.25
C ALA A 221 -21.60 -10.17 2.38
N VAL A 222 -20.95 -11.22 1.85
CA VAL A 222 -19.83 -11.12 0.93
C VAL A 222 -20.12 -11.94 -0.32
N HIS A 223 -20.22 -11.25 -1.46
CA HIS A 223 -20.57 -11.81 -2.75
C HIS A 223 -19.31 -11.89 -3.64
N LEU A 224 -18.62 -13.02 -3.61
CA LEU A 224 -17.47 -13.29 -4.49
C LEU A 224 -17.92 -13.70 -5.89
N ARG A 225 -17.06 -13.47 -6.89
CA ARG A 225 -17.37 -13.72 -8.33
C ARG A 225 -18.59 -12.95 -8.82
N GLN A 226 -18.94 -11.86 -8.15
CA GLN A 226 -20.02 -10.96 -8.55
C GLN A 226 -19.46 -9.59 -8.89
N ALA A 227 -19.27 -9.34 -10.18
CA ALA A 227 -18.81 -8.06 -10.66
C ALA A 227 -19.96 -7.06 -10.70
N VAL A 228 -19.80 -5.92 -10.04
CA VAL A 228 -20.64 -4.75 -10.25
C VAL A 228 -20.10 -4.02 -11.48
N VAL A 229 -20.98 -3.71 -12.42
CA VAL A 229 -20.65 -3.06 -13.70
C VAL A 229 -21.20 -1.64 -13.81
N GLY A 230 -22.02 -1.20 -12.85
CA GLY A 230 -22.58 0.14 -12.82
C GLY A 230 -23.48 0.33 -11.61
N VAL A 231 -24.15 1.47 -11.55
CA VAL A 231 -25.09 1.83 -10.50
C VAL A 231 -26.48 2.11 -11.06
N HIS A 232 -27.52 1.85 -10.28
CA HIS A 232 -28.88 2.34 -10.54
C HIS A 232 -29.04 3.69 -9.85
N ARG A 233 -29.56 4.67 -10.57
CA ARG A 233 -29.76 6.03 -10.07
C ARG A 233 -31.21 6.48 -10.33
N GLU A 234 -31.80 7.13 -9.34
CA GLU A 234 -33.05 7.84 -9.46
C GLU A 234 -32.86 9.27 -8.94
N GLY A 235 -32.96 10.24 -9.85
CA GLY A 235 -32.66 11.63 -9.55
C GLY A 235 -31.24 11.85 -9.08
N ASP A 236 -31.06 12.35 -7.89
CA ASP A 236 -29.79 12.66 -7.22
C ASP A 236 -29.31 11.56 -6.25
N ARG A 237 -29.88 10.34 -6.34
CA ARG A 237 -29.58 9.23 -5.43
C ARG A 237 -29.30 7.93 -6.16
N ILE A 238 -28.37 7.16 -5.61
CA ILE A 238 -28.19 5.75 -5.94
C ILE A 238 -29.28 4.93 -5.25
N THR A 239 -29.91 4.02 -5.98
CA THR A 239 -30.93 3.09 -5.48
C THR A 239 -30.50 1.63 -5.55
N GLY A 240 -29.35 1.34 -6.18
CA GLY A 240 -28.80 0.00 -6.29
C GLY A 240 -27.55 -0.10 -7.14
N VAL A 241 -27.02 -1.30 -7.26
CA VAL A 241 -25.88 -1.64 -8.13
C VAL A 241 -26.32 -2.60 -9.23
N LYS A 242 -25.69 -2.50 -10.42
CA LYS A 242 -25.88 -3.37 -11.58
C LYS A 242 -24.83 -4.49 -11.56
N LEU A 243 -25.24 -5.73 -11.56
CA LEU A 243 -24.35 -6.90 -11.61
C LEU A 243 -24.10 -7.35 -13.06
N SER A 244 -22.96 -7.93 -13.33
CA SER A 244 -22.56 -8.39 -14.68
C SER A 244 -23.51 -9.41 -15.31
N GLY A 245 -24.30 -10.13 -14.50
CA GLY A 245 -25.35 -11.05 -14.98
C GLY A 245 -26.70 -10.41 -15.32
N GLY A 246 -26.80 -9.06 -15.34
CA GLY A 246 -28.03 -8.33 -15.61
C GLY A 246 -28.93 -8.14 -14.38
N ALA A 247 -28.69 -8.81 -13.27
CA ALA A 247 -29.43 -8.61 -12.03
C ALA A 247 -29.01 -7.28 -11.37
N GLY A 248 -29.95 -6.70 -10.59
CA GLY A 248 -29.69 -5.55 -9.73
C GLY A 248 -29.74 -5.93 -8.26
N ALA A 249 -28.97 -5.21 -7.43
CA ALA A 249 -29.07 -5.31 -5.98
C ALA A 249 -29.41 -3.92 -5.40
N ALA A 250 -30.55 -3.82 -4.72
CA ALA A 250 -31.00 -2.57 -4.12
C ALA A 250 -30.13 -2.20 -2.90
N CYS A 251 -29.81 -0.91 -2.77
CA CYS A 251 -29.12 -0.36 -1.61
C CYS A 251 -29.53 1.09 -1.35
N ASP A 252 -29.35 1.54 -0.12
CA ASP A 252 -29.64 2.92 0.27
C ASP A 252 -28.41 3.83 0.01
N ALA A 253 -27.21 3.22 -0.10
CA ALA A 253 -25.94 3.88 -0.37
C ALA A 253 -24.92 2.95 -1.04
N CYS A 254 -23.89 3.54 -1.61
CA CYS A 254 -22.82 2.80 -2.28
C CYS A 254 -21.44 3.36 -1.95
N VAL A 255 -20.49 2.45 -1.67
CA VAL A 255 -19.05 2.74 -1.62
C VAL A 255 -18.38 2.05 -2.80
N ILE A 256 -17.80 2.81 -3.74
CA ILE A 256 -17.06 2.23 -4.86
C ILE A 256 -15.56 2.24 -4.53
N ALA A 257 -15.01 1.06 -4.23
CA ALA A 257 -13.63 0.85 -3.81
C ALA A 257 -12.83 0.06 -4.87
N VAL A 258 -12.84 0.55 -6.10
CA VAL A 258 -12.17 -0.06 -7.25
C VAL A 258 -11.02 0.84 -7.77
N PRO A 259 -10.10 0.33 -8.61
CA PRO A 259 -9.10 1.16 -9.27
C PRO A 259 -9.73 2.27 -10.14
N PRO A 260 -9.05 3.42 -10.35
CA PRO A 260 -9.60 4.58 -11.07
C PRO A 260 -10.06 4.23 -12.50
N GLN A 261 -9.34 3.36 -13.21
CA GLN A 261 -9.70 2.90 -14.56
C GLN A 261 -11.02 2.14 -14.58
N ARG A 262 -11.32 1.38 -13.52
CA ARG A 262 -12.58 0.65 -13.37
C ARG A 262 -13.72 1.58 -12.96
N LEU A 263 -13.44 2.56 -12.13
CA LEU A 263 -14.43 3.54 -11.69
C LEU A 263 -15.00 4.32 -12.89
N ASN A 264 -14.12 4.77 -13.79
CA ASN A 264 -14.52 5.49 -15.00
C ASN A 264 -15.44 4.66 -15.92
N ALA A 265 -15.22 3.34 -15.97
CA ALA A 265 -16.07 2.43 -16.73
C ALA A 265 -17.42 2.09 -16.06
N MET A 266 -17.54 2.32 -14.75
CA MET A 266 -18.75 2.00 -13.96
C MET A 266 -19.71 3.17 -13.83
N LEU A 267 -19.20 4.40 -13.93
CA LEU A 267 -19.99 5.62 -13.82
C LEU A 267 -20.12 6.23 -15.21
N ASP A 268 -21.37 6.35 -15.69
CA ASP A 268 -21.67 6.88 -17.02
C ASP A 268 -21.10 8.30 -17.24
N ASP A 269 -20.98 9.09 -16.16
CA ASP A 269 -20.40 10.43 -16.18
C ASP A 269 -19.71 10.74 -14.85
N ALA A 270 -18.52 10.19 -14.64
CA ALA A 270 -17.73 10.43 -13.44
C ALA A 270 -17.40 11.93 -13.23
N PRO A 271 -17.08 12.74 -14.24
CA PRO A 271 -16.87 14.18 -14.08
C PRO A 271 -18.09 14.93 -13.56
N ALA A 272 -19.31 14.62 -14.04
CA ALA A 272 -20.54 15.24 -13.52
C ALA A 272 -20.83 14.84 -12.06
N LEU A 273 -20.25 13.73 -11.60
CA LEU A 273 -20.30 13.31 -10.20
C LEU A 273 -19.16 13.94 -9.36
N GLY A 274 -18.40 14.87 -9.92
CA GLY A 274 -17.29 15.53 -9.22
C GLY A 274 -16.01 14.70 -9.15
N VAL A 275 -15.95 13.53 -9.80
CA VAL A 275 -14.80 12.64 -9.82
C VAL A 275 -14.01 12.89 -11.10
N THR A 276 -12.97 13.70 -11.01
CA THR A 276 -12.16 14.14 -12.16
C THR A 276 -10.71 13.67 -12.07
N GLY A 277 -10.00 13.72 -13.19
CA GLY A 277 -8.55 13.43 -13.23
C GLY A 277 -8.20 11.96 -13.14
N LEU A 278 -9.15 11.04 -13.36
CA LEU A 278 -8.91 9.60 -13.28
C LEU A 278 -7.88 9.10 -14.30
N ASP A 279 -7.79 9.74 -15.47
CA ASP A 279 -6.84 9.39 -16.54
C ASP A 279 -5.40 9.78 -16.22
N ALA A 280 -5.18 10.62 -15.20
CA ALA A 280 -3.85 11.03 -14.76
C ALA A 280 -3.13 9.97 -13.90
N PHE A 281 -3.81 8.89 -13.50
CA PHE A 281 -3.24 7.82 -12.70
C PHE A 281 -2.52 6.81 -13.59
N GLU A 282 -1.24 7.04 -13.81
CA GLU A 282 -0.36 6.08 -14.49
C GLU A 282 0.03 4.95 -13.52
N ALA A 283 -0.10 3.70 -13.95
CA ALA A 283 0.24 2.54 -13.14
C ALA A 283 1.73 2.22 -13.22
N MET A 284 2.24 1.62 -12.13
CA MET A 284 3.62 1.12 -12.03
C MET A 284 3.60 -0.32 -11.55
N PRO A 285 4.23 -1.24 -12.29
CA PRO A 285 4.25 -2.65 -11.94
C PRO A 285 5.19 -2.98 -10.78
N ILE A 286 4.88 -4.11 -10.12
CA ILE A 286 5.76 -4.82 -9.19
C ILE A 286 5.89 -6.26 -9.68
N VAL A 287 7.10 -6.80 -9.58
CA VAL A 287 7.40 -8.21 -9.78
C VAL A 287 8.01 -8.76 -8.51
N ASP A 288 7.52 -9.91 -8.03
CA ASP A 288 8.17 -10.65 -6.97
C ASP A 288 8.61 -12.02 -7.49
N VAL A 289 9.82 -12.41 -7.10
CA VAL A 289 10.40 -13.72 -7.45
C VAL A 289 10.52 -14.55 -6.19
N HIS A 290 9.85 -15.67 -6.18
CA HIS A 290 9.79 -16.62 -5.10
C HIS A 290 10.78 -17.76 -5.37
N LEU A 291 11.72 -18.00 -4.45
CA LEU A 291 12.78 -19.00 -4.58
C LEU A 291 12.78 -19.91 -3.37
N TRP A 292 12.67 -21.22 -3.59
CA TRP A 292 12.75 -22.25 -2.55
C TRP A 292 14.07 -23.02 -2.67
N TYR A 293 14.89 -22.89 -1.64
CA TYR A 293 16.19 -23.56 -1.54
C TYR A 293 16.12 -24.74 -0.56
N ASP A 294 17.08 -25.66 -0.68
CA ASP A 294 17.23 -26.83 0.21
C ASP A 294 17.68 -26.46 1.63
N ARG A 295 17.99 -25.19 1.88
CA ARG A 295 18.44 -24.63 3.18
C ARG A 295 18.24 -23.13 3.26
N PRO A 296 18.26 -22.51 4.47
CA PRO A 296 18.26 -21.06 4.63
C PRO A 296 19.45 -20.41 3.92
N VAL A 297 19.23 -19.27 3.26
CA VAL A 297 20.25 -18.61 2.43
C VAL A 297 20.50 -17.14 2.80
N LEU A 298 19.57 -16.46 3.49
CA LEU A 298 19.69 -15.03 3.77
C LEU A 298 20.38 -14.74 5.13
N GLY A 299 20.08 -15.52 6.17
CA GLY A 299 20.65 -15.35 7.50
C GLY A 299 20.14 -14.12 8.27
N CYS A 300 19.10 -13.49 7.77
CA CYS A 300 18.32 -12.42 8.41
C CYS A 300 16.91 -12.41 7.78
N ASP A 301 15.96 -11.75 8.44
CA ASP A 301 14.56 -11.73 7.95
C ASP A 301 14.44 -11.06 6.59
N PHE A 302 15.23 -10.00 6.35
CA PHE A 302 15.25 -9.28 5.08
C PHE A 302 16.53 -8.47 4.89
N ALA A 303 16.82 -8.13 3.64
CA ALA A 303 17.93 -7.26 3.26
C ALA A 303 17.60 -6.42 2.02
N ALA A 304 18.22 -5.24 1.92
CA ALA A 304 18.24 -4.43 0.71
C ALA A 304 19.47 -4.79 -0.13
N LEU A 305 19.32 -4.85 -1.47
CA LEU A 305 20.42 -5.07 -2.40
C LEU A 305 20.75 -3.77 -3.13
N LEU A 306 22.04 -3.45 -3.20
CA LEU A 306 22.51 -2.29 -3.96
C LEU A 306 22.97 -2.69 -5.36
N ASP A 307 22.76 -1.79 -6.31
CA ASP A 307 23.15 -1.96 -7.71
C ASP A 307 22.53 -3.26 -8.32
N SER A 308 21.28 -3.58 -7.96
CA SER A 308 20.53 -4.77 -8.35
C SER A 308 19.11 -4.38 -8.76
N PRO A 309 18.50 -5.06 -9.76
CA PRO A 309 17.07 -4.93 -10.03
C PRO A 309 16.22 -5.51 -8.89
N VAL A 310 16.75 -6.47 -8.12
CA VAL A 310 16.16 -6.92 -6.85
C VAL A 310 16.51 -5.90 -5.79
N GLN A 311 15.56 -5.04 -5.39
CA GLN A 311 15.83 -4.05 -4.36
C GLN A 311 15.78 -4.63 -2.96
N TRP A 312 14.87 -5.55 -2.70
CA TRP A 312 14.68 -6.17 -1.38
C TRP A 312 14.52 -7.68 -1.50
N VAL A 313 15.00 -8.38 -0.48
CA VAL A 313 14.82 -9.83 -0.32
C VAL A 313 14.34 -10.12 1.10
N PHE A 314 13.40 -11.05 1.22
CA PHE A 314 12.77 -11.47 2.47
C PHE A 314 12.84 -12.97 2.62
N GLU A 315 13.35 -13.49 3.74
CA GLU A 315 13.26 -14.91 4.08
C GLU A 315 11.92 -15.15 4.80
N LYS A 316 10.94 -15.64 4.07
CA LYS A 316 9.56 -15.86 4.56
C LYS A 316 9.45 -17.11 5.43
N ALA A 317 10.29 -18.12 5.15
CA ALA A 317 10.46 -19.34 5.91
C ALA A 317 11.87 -19.89 5.63
N PRO A 318 12.40 -20.82 6.44
CA PRO A 318 13.72 -21.40 6.19
C PRO A 318 13.88 -21.93 4.76
N GLY A 319 14.75 -21.28 3.97
CA GLY A 319 14.97 -21.61 2.57
C GLY A 319 13.95 -21.06 1.57
N TYR A 320 12.88 -20.44 2.01
CA TYR A 320 11.95 -19.72 1.15
C TYR A 320 12.22 -18.22 1.19
N VAL A 321 12.68 -17.66 0.10
CA VAL A 321 12.94 -16.23 -0.06
C VAL A 321 12.08 -15.62 -1.15
N CYS A 322 11.62 -14.39 -0.90
CA CYS A 322 10.92 -13.54 -1.85
C CYS A 322 11.81 -12.35 -2.22
N CYS A 323 12.13 -12.22 -3.49
CA CYS A 323 12.85 -11.09 -4.08
C CYS A 323 11.83 -10.09 -4.62
N SER A 324 11.84 -8.85 -4.12
CA SER A 324 10.91 -7.82 -4.57
C SER A 324 11.58 -6.82 -5.52
N LEU A 325 10.93 -6.59 -6.65
CA LEU A 325 11.37 -5.73 -7.74
C LEU A 325 10.29 -4.65 -7.97
N SER A 326 10.54 -3.46 -7.43
CA SER A 326 9.69 -2.29 -7.62
C SER A 326 10.07 -1.53 -8.88
N ALA A 327 9.16 -0.70 -9.40
CA ALA A 327 9.34 0.03 -10.66
C ALA A 327 9.77 -0.90 -11.81
N ALA A 328 9.03 -2.01 -11.98
CA ALA A 328 9.43 -3.15 -12.78
C ALA A 328 8.91 -3.09 -14.23
N ASP A 329 8.81 -1.90 -14.84
CA ASP A 329 8.31 -1.71 -16.23
C ASP A 329 9.03 -2.61 -17.23
N ASP A 330 10.37 -2.67 -17.15
CA ASP A 330 11.20 -3.45 -18.08
C ASP A 330 11.20 -4.95 -17.80
N LEU A 331 10.60 -5.36 -16.66
CA LEU A 331 10.66 -6.75 -16.16
C LEU A 331 9.32 -7.46 -16.22
N VAL A 332 8.21 -6.74 -16.06
CA VAL A 332 6.87 -7.33 -15.87
C VAL A 332 6.45 -8.25 -17.04
N GLN A 333 6.93 -7.99 -18.24
CA GLN A 333 6.62 -8.80 -19.44
C GLN A 333 7.61 -9.94 -19.70
N ARG A 334 8.70 -10.04 -18.93
CA ARG A 334 9.70 -11.10 -19.13
C ARG A 334 9.11 -12.48 -18.80
N PRO A 335 9.55 -13.54 -19.51
CA PRO A 335 9.17 -14.92 -19.16
C PRO A 335 9.51 -15.26 -17.71
N GLU A 336 8.68 -16.06 -17.06
CA GLU A 336 8.86 -16.44 -15.65
C GLU A 336 10.24 -17.03 -15.38
N ARG A 337 10.71 -17.93 -16.24
CA ARG A 337 12.04 -18.54 -16.14
C ARG A 337 13.18 -17.51 -16.08
N GLU A 338 13.05 -16.39 -16.81
CA GLU A 338 14.06 -15.34 -16.83
C GLU A 338 14.03 -14.53 -15.53
N LEU A 339 12.83 -14.27 -14.99
CA LEU A 339 12.66 -13.62 -13.70
C LEU A 339 13.20 -14.47 -12.55
N VAL A 340 12.92 -15.77 -12.56
CA VAL A 340 13.45 -16.72 -11.58
C VAL A 340 14.98 -16.76 -11.64
N GLU A 341 15.55 -16.86 -12.85
CA GLU A 341 17.01 -16.87 -13.03
C GLU A 341 17.63 -15.52 -12.63
N LEU A 342 16.96 -14.39 -12.90
CA LEU A 342 17.38 -13.09 -12.44
C LEU A 342 17.46 -13.05 -10.91
N GLY A 343 16.38 -13.42 -10.20
CA GLY A 343 16.36 -13.44 -8.73
C GLY A 343 17.43 -14.37 -8.17
N ARG A 344 17.57 -15.58 -8.71
CA ARG A 344 18.59 -16.56 -8.30
C ARG A 344 20.03 -16.02 -8.48
N SER A 345 20.33 -15.46 -9.65
CA SER A 345 21.67 -14.95 -9.97
C SER A 345 22.02 -13.72 -9.13
N GLU A 346 21.07 -12.82 -8.90
CA GLU A 346 21.26 -11.65 -8.05
C GLU A 346 21.58 -12.05 -6.60
N LEU A 347 20.81 -12.99 -6.02
CA LEU A 347 21.10 -13.50 -4.68
C LEU A 347 22.44 -14.21 -4.59
N ALA A 348 22.75 -15.09 -5.55
CA ALA A 348 24.02 -15.81 -5.61
C ALA A 348 25.23 -14.85 -5.69
N SER A 349 25.06 -13.69 -6.32
CA SER A 349 26.11 -12.69 -6.49
C SER A 349 26.50 -11.95 -5.20
N VAL A 350 25.61 -11.92 -4.21
CA VAL A 350 25.79 -11.17 -2.93
C VAL A 350 25.78 -12.08 -1.71
N LEU A 351 25.29 -13.30 -1.82
CA LEU A 351 25.16 -14.29 -0.74
C LEU A 351 25.85 -15.60 -1.10
N PRO A 352 27.03 -15.90 -0.53
CA PRO A 352 27.73 -17.17 -0.78
C PRO A 352 26.91 -18.40 -0.44
N GLN A 353 26.01 -18.33 0.54
CA GLN A 353 25.08 -19.42 0.88
C GLN A 353 24.08 -19.68 -0.25
N ALA A 354 23.51 -18.65 -0.86
CA ALA A 354 22.58 -18.80 -1.99
C ALA A 354 23.30 -19.37 -3.22
N ALA A 355 24.57 -19.02 -3.45
CA ALA A 355 25.38 -19.60 -4.54
C ALA A 355 25.63 -21.09 -4.36
N ARG A 356 25.68 -21.59 -3.12
CA ARG A 356 25.98 -23.01 -2.79
C ARG A 356 24.71 -23.84 -2.54
N ALA A 357 23.60 -23.20 -2.28
CA ALA A 357 22.32 -23.90 -2.05
C ALA A 357 21.72 -24.38 -3.37
N ARG A 358 21.05 -25.52 -3.31
CA ARG A 358 20.30 -26.03 -4.46
C ARG A 358 18.94 -25.36 -4.51
N LEU A 359 18.65 -24.69 -5.61
CA LEU A 359 17.31 -24.21 -5.89
C LEU A 359 16.40 -25.40 -6.15
N LEU A 360 15.38 -25.58 -5.33
CA LEU A 360 14.39 -26.65 -5.49
C LEU A 360 13.28 -26.21 -6.43
N ARG A 361 12.95 -24.89 -6.38
CA ARG A 361 11.84 -24.32 -7.12
C ARG A 361 11.98 -22.81 -7.24
N GLY A 362 11.39 -22.24 -8.29
CA GLY A 362 11.23 -20.81 -8.49
C GLY A 362 9.89 -20.51 -9.15
N ALA A 363 9.29 -19.38 -8.78
CA ALA A 363 8.09 -18.83 -9.40
C ALA A 363 8.17 -17.29 -9.41
N ALA A 364 7.38 -16.64 -10.25
CA ALA A 364 7.27 -15.19 -10.25
C ALA A 364 5.82 -14.74 -10.25
N THR A 365 5.50 -13.77 -9.40
CA THR A 365 4.23 -13.08 -9.39
C THR A 365 4.38 -11.69 -10.03
N ARG A 366 3.33 -11.20 -10.67
CA ARG A 366 3.31 -9.91 -11.35
C ARG A 366 2.03 -9.18 -11.04
N ASP A 367 2.15 -7.92 -10.63
CA ASP A 367 1.04 -6.99 -10.61
C ASP A 367 1.39 -5.82 -11.55
N PRO A 368 0.87 -5.81 -12.80
CA PRO A 368 1.17 -4.75 -13.76
C PRO A 368 0.62 -3.38 -13.33
N ASP A 369 -0.42 -3.36 -12.52
CA ASP A 369 -1.06 -2.15 -12.02
C ASP A 369 -0.89 -2.01 -10.49
N ALA A 370 0.28 -2.39 -9.96
CA ALA A 370 0.50 -2.51 -8.52
C ALA A 370 0.18 -1.23 -7.74
N THR A 371 0.70 -0.11 -8.20
CA THR A 371 0.43 1.22 -7.61
C THR A 371 0.24 2.26 -8.71
N PHE A 372 -0.31 3.43 -8.36
CA PHE A 372 -0.19 4.59 -9.23
C PHE A 372 1.13 5.33 -8.92
N ILE A 373 1.67 6.03 -9.91
CA ILE A 373 2.82 6.91 -9.76
C ILE A 373 2.38 8.24 -9.16
N PRO A 374 2.89 8.65 -7.99
CA PRO A 374 2.57 9.94 -7.39
C PRO A 374 3.36 11.07 -8.08
N ALA A 375 3.08 11.28 -9.38
CA ALA A 375 3.78 12.23 -10.23
C ALA A 375 3.51 13.70 -9.84
N PRO A 376 4.41 14.62 -10.21
CA PRO A 376 4.16 16.05 -10.03
C PRO A 376 2.87 16.49 -10.72
N GLY A 377 2.01 17.21 -10.00
CA GLY A 377 0.76 17.76 -10.57
C GLY A 377 -0.45 16.80 -10.54
N VAL A 378 -0.28 15.53 -10.26
CA VAL A 378 -1.40 14.60 -10.09
C VAL A 378 -2.23 15.02 -8.87
N ARG A 379 -3.51 15.34 -9.12
CA ARG A 379 -4.49 15.63 -8.07
C ARG A 379 -5.32 14.39 -7.79
N ARG A 380 -5.49 14.08 -6.53
CA ARG A 380 -6.26 12.93 -6.04
C ARG A 380 -7.61 13.41 -5.55
N PRO A 381 -8.74 12.78 -5.96
CA PRO A 381 -10.04 13.15 -5.45
C PRO A 381 -10.21 12.74 -3.99
N GLY A 382 -11.04 13.49 -3.24
CA GLY A 382 -11.56 13.07 -1.95
C GLY A 382 -12.51 11.88 -2.06
N PRO A 383 -13.11 11.44 -0.96
CA PRO A 383 -14.12 10.37 -0.97
C PRO A 383 -15.48 10.83 -1.48
N ASP A 384 -15.77 12.13 -1.50
CA ASP A 384 -17.06 12.69 -1.83
C ASP A 384 -17.36 12.61 -3.33
N THR A 385 -18.64 12.47 -3.65
CA THR A 385 -19.18 12.68 -5.00
C THR A 385 -20.31 13.70 -4.95
N ALA A 386 -20.84 14.10 -6.11
CA ALA A 386 -22.03 14.95 -6.17
C ALA A 386 -23.29 14.29 -5.60
N LEU A 387 -23.30 12.96 -5.43
CA LEU A 387 -24.40 12.22 -4.84
C LEU A 387 -24.12 11.95 -3.36
N SER A 388 -25.01 12.43 -2.49
CA SER A 388 -24.83 12.31 -1.03
C SER A 388 -24.73 10.88 -0.50
N ASN A 389 -25.23 9.89 -1.27
CA ASN A 389 -25.21 8.47 -0.92
C ASN A 389 -24.26 7.62 -1.77
N LEU A 390 -23.35 8.26 -2.48
CA LEU A 390 -22.27 7.61 -3.23
C LEU A 390 -20.92 8.19 -2.77
N VAL A 391 -20.00 7.34 -2.36
CA VAL A 391 -18.62 7.71 -2.05
C VAL A 391 -17.64 6.78 -2.74
N ILE A 392 -16.41 7.26 -2.91
CA ILE A 392 -15.33 6.49 -3.50
C ILE A 392 -14.24 6.21 -2.47
N ALA A 393 -13.57 5.06 -2.61
CA ALA A 393 -12.44 4.67 -1.77
C ALA A 393 -11.34 4.01 -2.62
N GLY A 394 -10.13 4.02 -2.10
CA GLY A 394 -8.97 3.39 -2.74
C GLY A 394 -7.68 4.09 -2.35
N ALA A 395 -6.55 3.40 -2.42
CA ALA A 395 -5.25 4.00 -2.12
C ALA A 395 -4.92 5.20 -3.02
N TRP A 396 -5.65 5.38 -4.12
CA TRP A 396 -5.52 6.47 -5.08
C TRP A 396 -6.31 7.73 -4.72
N THR A 397 -7.26 7.67 -3.76
CA THR A 397 -7.95 8.88 -3.26
C THR A 397 -7.03 9.72 -2.38
N ASP A 398 -7.39 10.96 -2.12
CA ASP A 398 -6.54 11.88 -1.35
C ASP A 398 -6.53 11.53 0.15
N THR A 399 -5.51 10.82 0.56
CA THR A 399 -5.22 10.47 1.95
C THR A 399 -3.95 11.11 2.49
N GLY A 400 -3.25 11.87 1.64
CA GLY A 400 -1.92 12.39 1.94
C GLY A 400 -0.79 11.33 1.88
N TRP A 401 -1.12 10.03 1.78
CA TRP A 401 -0.17 8.91 1.75
C TRP A 401 0.09 8.41 0.33
N PRO A 402 1.27 7.80 0.04
CA PRO A 402 1.51 7.12 -1.23
C PRO A 402 0.58 5.90 -1.37
N ALA A 403 0.57 5.27 -2.56
CA ALA A 403 -0.25 4.09 -2.86
C ALA A 403 0.20 2.86 -2.05
N THR A 404 -0.24 2.76 -0.82
CA THR A 404 0.15 1.73 0.17
C THR A 404 -1.09 1.14 0.85
N ILE A 405 -0.92 0.07 1.62
CA ILE A 405 -1.95 -0.46 2.52
C ILE A 405 -2.46 0.64 3.46
N GLU A 406 -1.56 1.47 4.01
CA GLU A 406 -1.93 2.59 4.88
C GLU A 406 -2.91 3.56 4.20
N SER A 407 -2.62 3.92 2.95
CA SER A 407 -3.52 4.76 2.16
C SER A 407 -4.87 4.10 1.91
N ALA A 408 -4.89 2.79 1.61
CA ALA A 408 -6.14 2.05 1.38
C ALA A 408 -7.02 2.03 2.64
N VAL A 409 -6.44 1.74 3.81
CA VAL A 409 -7.15 1.72 5.10
C VAL A 409 -7.69 3.11 5.45
N ARG A 410 -6.84 4.15 5.35
CA ARG A 410 -7.26 5.56 5.59
C ARG A 410 -8.38 5.98 4.65
N SER A 411 -8.29 5.61 3.39
CA SER A 411 -9.33 5.91 2.40
C SER A 411 -10.65 5.25 2.74
N GLY A 412 -10.64 3.97 3.12
CA GLY A 412 -11.84 3.26 3.55
C GLY A 412 -12.52 3.91 4.76
N ARG A 413 -11.73 4.29 5.77
CA ARG A 413 -12.22 5.02 6.95
C ARG A 413 -12.81 6.38 6.56
N SER A 414 -12.11 7.12 5.70
CA SER A 414 -12.58 8.44 5.24
C SER A 414 -13.88 8.34 4.45
N ALA A 415 -13.99 7.37 3.53
CA ALA A 415 -15.20 7.15 2.75
C ALA A 415 -16.40 6.77 3.65
N ALA A 416 -16.20 5.86 4.60
CA ALA A 416 -17.25 5.48 5.54
C ALA A 416 -17.71 6.67 6.40
N LEU A 417 -16.78 7.46 6.92
CA LEU A 417 -17.10 8.65 7.73
C LEU A 417 -17.87 9.70 6.92
N THR A 418 -17.45 9.93 5.68
CA THR A 418 -18.12 10.84 4.75
C THR A 418 -19.56 10.38 4.49
N LEU A 419 -19.72 9.12 4.13
CA LEU A 419 -21.05 8.55 3.87
C LEU A 419 -21.95 8.63 5.11
N PHE A 420 -21.41 8.34 6.28
CA PHE A 420 -22.13 8.43 7.54
C PHE A 420 -22.58 9.86 7.86
N ARG A 421 -21.72 10.86 7.63
CA ARG A 421 -22.08 12.28 7.79
C ARG A 421 -23.15 12.71 6.80
N ASN A 422 -23.02 12.32 5.53
CA ASN A 422 -23.98 12.65 4.50
C ASN A 422 -25.37 12.06 4.81
N ALA A 423 -25.41 10.85 5.40
CA ALA A 423 -26.66 10.18 5.75
C ALA A 423 -27.52 10.98 6.77
N ALA A 424 -26.91 11.84 7.56
CA ALA A 424 -27.64 12.73 8.49
C ALA A 424 -28.55 13.73 7.76
N SER A 425 -28.25 14.06 6.50
CA SER A 425 -29.03 14.98 5.66
C SER A 425 -30.08 14.29 4.78
N TRP A 426 -30.11 12.94 4.75
CA TRP A 426 -31.04 12.23 3.87
C TRP A 426 -32.50 12.41 4.34
N PRO A 427 -33.48 12.41 3.42
CA PRO A 427 -34.87 12.41 3.78
C PRO A 427 -35.18 11.11 4.53
N ALA A 428 -35.23 11.19 5.83
CA ALA A 428 -35.51 10.07 6.72
C ALA A 428 -36.90 10.22 7.33
N SER A 429 -37.55 9.09 7.64
CA SER A 429 -38.63 9.12 8.63
C SER A 429 -38.11 9.75 9.92
N GLU A 430 -38.91 10.51 10.65
CA GLU A 430 -38.52 11.29 11.84
C GLU A 430 -37.73 10.47 12.90
N SER A 431 -37.99 9.16 12.97
CA SER A 431 -37.31 8.22 13.88
C SER A 431 -35.83 7.96 13.53
N THR A 432 -35.44 8.03 12.25
CA THR A 432 -34.04 7.77 11.80
C THR A 432 -33.14 8.99 12.06
N ARG A 433 -33.68 10.22 11.96
CA ARG A 433 -32.93 11.46 12.23
C ARG A 433 -32.48 11.59 13.69
N ALA A 434 -33.32 11.18 14.63
CA ALA A 434 -32.99 11.28 16.06
C ALA A 434 -31.87 10.30 16.50
N GLY A 435 -31.76 9.14 15.87
CA GLY A 435 -30.68 8.17 16.11
C GLY A 435 -29.34 8.64 15.56
N LEU A 436 -29.31 9.02 14.29
CA LEU A 436 -28.09 9.49 13.59
C LEU A 436 -27.51 10.77 14.19
N ALA A 437 -28.38 11.74 14.56
CA ALA A 437 -27.93 12.99 15.18
C ALA A 437 -27.23 12.77 16.53
N ARG A 438 -27.68 11.81 17.33
CA ARG A 438 -27.06 11.48 18.62
C ARG A 438 -25.68 10.77 18.45
N GLU A 439 -25.51 9.97 17.41
CA GLU A 439 -24.24 9.28 17.14
C GLU A 439 -23.20 10.20 16.50
N VAL A 440 -23.62 11.11 15.60
CA VAL A 440 -22.72 12.15 15.05
C VAL A 440 -22.19 13.05 16.17
N ALA A 441 -23.04 13.41 17.15
CA ALA A 441 -22.63 14.20 18.30
C ALA A 441 -21.67 13.47 19.28
N ARG A 442 -21.60 12.14 19.21
CA ARG A 442 -20.65 11.33 20.02
C ARG A 442 -19.32 11.03 19.28
N ALA A 443 -19.26 11.24 17.97
CA ALA A 443 -18.11 10.93 17.11
C ALA A 443 -17.27 12.17 16.77
N VAL A 444 -17.65 13.34 17.24
CA VAL A 444 -16.94 14.63 17.24
C VAL A 444 -16.39 14.89 18.66
#